data_d7e4f9523d27eb2f80ad3b7a1aadd641
#
_entry.id   d7e4f9523d27eb2f80ad3b7a1aadd641
#
_cell.length_a   1.000
_cell.length_b   1.000
_cell.length_c   1.000
_cell.angle_alpha   90.00
_cell.angle_beta   90.00
_cell.angle_gamma   90.00
#
_symmetry.space_group_name_H-M   'P 1'
#
loop_
_entity.id
_entity.type
_entity.pdbx_description
1 polymer ?
#
loop_
_entity_poly.entity_id
_entity_poly.type
_entity_poly.pdbx_seq_one_letter_code
_entity_poly.pdbx_strand_id
1 'polypeptide(L)'
;MADELFALKTNFYIGAHQAVISEALTVSPSTDAVRIERDFFMYRAYVEQAQYHLVKDEVGADAPASLQAVKLLATYLSSPRDAKETCLLQLKEWLADANAANNWHLQVIAATVYCAEADYKSALGAIHQSSQLDCMALVAHIYLAMQRPDLAKKQLGLLQEADDDATLTKLVAAWVALSEGSDKAQARPIPPRRSPSRPRASARPLPR
;
A
#
# COMPACT_ATOMS: atom_id res chain seq x y z
N MET A 1 -14.99 18.76 1.42
CA MET A 1 -14.80 18.59 -0.04
C MET A 1 -14.61 17.11 -0.28
N ALA A 2 -15.22 16.54 -1.32
CA ALA A 2 -14.91 15.16 -1.70
C ALA A 2 -13.46 15.11 -2.20
N ASP A 3 -12.70 14.07 -1.82
CA ASP A 3 -11.35 13.86 -2.34
C ASP A 3 -11.46 13.48 -3.82
N GLU A 4 -10.97 14.34 -4.71
CA GLU A 4 -11.00 14.13 -6.17
C GLU A 4 -10.28 12.84 -6.59
N LEU A 5 -9.33 12.39 -5.76
CA LEU A 5 -8.52 11.20 -6.01
C LEU A 5 -8.98 9.97 -5.22
N PHE A 6 -10.13 10.03 -4.55
CA PHE A 6 -10.61 8.94 -3.69
C PHE A 6 -10.68 7.60 -4.43
N ALA A 7 -11.29 7.56 -5.60
CA ALA A 7 -11.42 6.33 -6.37
C ALA A 7 -10.05 5.83 -6.85
N LEU A 8 -9.18 6.74 -7.32
CA LEU A 8 -7.82 6.43 -7.77
C LEU A 8 -6.98 5.83 -6.63
N LYS A 9 -6.99 6.46 -5.44
CA LYS A 9 -6.30 5.94 -4.25
C LYS A 9 -6.83 4.59 -3.83
N THR A 10 -8.16 4.44 -3.78
CA THR A 10 -8.81 3.16 -3.44
C THR A 10 -8.39 2.06 -4.41
N ASN A 11 -8.42 2.32 -5.73
CA ASN A 11 -7.98 1.37 -6.75
C ASN A 11 -6.50 0.99 -6.58
N PHE A 12 -5.66 1.95 -6.19
CA PHE A 12 -4.25 1.68 -5.92
C PHE A 12 -4.07 0.71 -4.75
N TYR A 13 -4.74 0.97 -3.61
CA TYR A 13 -4.58 0.14 -2.40
C TYR A 13 -5.14 -1.27 -2.54
N ILE A 14 -6.17 -1.47 -3.36
CA ILE A 14 -6.69 -2.82 -3.66
C ILE A 14 -5.90 -3.55 -4.75
N GLY A 15 -4.85 -2.93 -5.32
CA GLY A 15 -3.98 -3.53 -6.33
C GLY A 15 -4.53 -3.47 -7.77
N ALA A 16 -5.57 -2.66 -8.03
CA ALA A 16 -6.15 -2.48 -9.36
C ALA A 16 -5.35 -1.46 -10.19
N HIS A 17 -4.03 -1.69 -10.36
CA HIS A 17 -3.09 -0.72 -10.94
C HIS A 17 -3.46 -0.26 -12.34
N GLN A 18 -4.03 -1.13 -13.17
CA GLN A 18 -4.50 -0.73 -14.52
C GLN A 18 -5.67 0.26 -14.44
N ALA A 19 -6.57 0.11 -13.47
CA ALA A 19 -7.66 1.05 -13.24
C ALA A 19 -7.12 2.41 -12.77
N VAL A 20 -6.09 2.42 -11.89
CA VAL A 20 -5.39 3.64 -11.46
C VAL A 20 -4.86 4.42 -12.66
N ILE A 21 -4.15 3.75 -13.57
CA ILE A 21 -3.57 4.39 -14.76
C ILE A 21 -4.68 4.97 -15.65
N SER A 22 -5.72 4.18 -15.93
CA SER A 22 -6.84 4.63 -16.76
C SER A 22 -7.57 5.83 -16.13
N GLU A 23 -7.79 5.81 -14.83
CA GLU A 23 -8.47 6.88 -14.11
C GLU A 23 -7.60 8.14 -14.03
N ALA A 24 -6.29 8.00 -13.77
CA ALA A 24 -5.37 9.12 -13.75
C ALA A 24 -5.36 9.93 -15.04
N LEU A 25 -5.56 9.27 -16.19
CA LEU A 25 -5.64 9.92 -17.50
C LEU A 25 -6.98 10.67 -17.73
N THR A 26 -8.03 10.34 -16.99
CA THR A 26 -9.37 10.95 -17.14
C THR A 26 -9.63 12.05 -16.14
N VAL A 27 -9.04 11.99 -14.95
CA VAL A 27 -9.21 12.97 -13.88
C VAL A 27 -8.51 14.28 -14.24
N SER A 28 -9.27 15.38 -14.20
CA SER A 28 -8.72 16.73 -14.34
C SER A 28 -8.50 17.34 -12.95
N PRO A 29 -7.26 17.45 -12.49
CA PRO A 29 -6.96 17.93 -11.15
C PRO A 29 -7.27 19.42 -11.01
N SER A 30 -7.86 19.82 -9.89
CA SER A 30 -8.25 21.22 -9.60
C SER A 30 -7.05 22.09 -9.22
N THR A 31 -5.98 21.48 -8.68
CA THR A 31 -4.78 22.20 -8.21
C THR A 31 -3.51 21.47 -8.61
N ASP A 32 -2.37 22.17 -8.60
CA ASP A 32 -1.06 21.57 -8.85
C ASP A 32 -0.71 20.48 -7.81
N ALA A 33 -1.12 20.66 -6.56
CA ALA A 33 -0.90 19.66 -5.50
C ALA A 33 -1.65 18.35 -5.81
N VAL A 34 -2.92 18.43 -6.20
CA VAL A 34 -3.74 17.27 -6.61
C VAL A 34 -3.15 16.63 -7.87
N ARG A 35 -2.63 17.44 -8.81
CA ARG A 35 -1.95 16.92 -10.00
C ARG A 35 -0.70 16.09 -9.63
N ILE A 36 0.14 16.63 -8.76
CA ILE A 36 1.35 15.92 -8.30
C ILE A 36 0.97 14.62 -7.60
N GLU A 37 -0.05 14.63 -6.76
CA GLU A 37 -0.53 13.45 -6.04
C GLU A 37 -1.13 12.40 -7.00
N ARG A 38 -1.93 12.82 -7.99
CA ARG A 38 -2.44 11.94 -9.06
C ARG A 38 -1.29 11.27 -9.81
N ASP A 39 -0.30 12.06 -10.24
CA ASP A 39 0.85 11.56 -11.00
C ASP A 39 1.71 10.63 -10.13
N PHE A 40 1.85 10.92 -8.82
CA PHE A 40 2.53 10.06 -7.87
C PHE A 40 1.91 8.67 -7.80
N PHE A 41 0.58 8.55 -7.66
CA PHE A 41 -0.08 7.25 -7.65
C PHE A 41 -0.04 6.56 -9.01
N MET A 42 -0.17 7.31 -10.10
CA MET A 42 -0.06 6.78 -11.46
C MET A 42 1.32 6.15 -11.71
N TYR A 43 2.41 6.88 -11.40
CA TYR A 43 3.76 6.34 -11.60
C TYR A 43 4.08 5.19 -10.63
N ARG A 44 3.57 5.21 -9.42
CA ARG A 44 3.65 4.04 -8.53
C ARG A 44 2.93 2.83 -9.13
N ALA A 45 1.76 3.02 -9.75
CA ALA A 45 1.06 1.93 -10.42
C ALA A 45 1.87 1.35 -11.59
N TYR A 46 2.61 2.18 -12.35
CA TYR A 46 3.56 1.69 -13.35
C TYR A 46 4.72 0.91 -12.73
N VAL A 47 5.24 1.36 -11.57
CA VAL A 47 6.28 0.63 -10.83
C VAL A 47 5.78 -0.75 -10.39
N GLU A 48 4.56 -0.84 -9.84
CA GLU A 48 3.96 -2.13 -9.44
C GLU A 48 3.71 -3.09 -10.63
N GLN A 49 3.52 -2.54 -11.83
CA GLN A 49 3.44 -3.32 -13.07
C GLN A 49 4.82 -3.63 -13.69
N ALA A 50 5.91 -3.32 -12.98
CA ALA A 50 7.30 -3.48 -13.45
C ALA A 50 7.63 -2.68 -14.73
N GLN A 51 6.87 -1.64 -15.04
CA GLN A 51 7.10 -0.76 -16.19
C GLN A 51 8.07 0.39 -15.84
N TYR A 52 9.22 0.03 -15.27
CA TYR A 52 10.21 0.98 -14.73
C TYR A 52 10.76 1.96 -15.78
N HIS A 53 10.87 1.52 -17.02
CA HIS A 53 11.39 2.36 -18.11
C HIS A 53 10.48 3.56 -18.38
N LEU A 54 9.15 3.39 -18.36
CA LEU A 54 8.22 4.49 -18.55
C LEU A 54 8.42 5.60 -17.49
N VAL A 55 8.53 5.20 -16.23
CA VAL A 55 8.73 6.15 -15.13
C VAL A 55 10.07 6.89 -15.27
N LYS A 56 11.13 6.20 -15.70
CA LYS A 56 12.45 6.82 -15.87
C LYS A 56 12.49 7.83 -17.04
N ASP A 57 11.76 7.52 -18.10
CA ASP A 57 11.74 8.33 -19.33
C ASP A 57 10.80 9.53 -19.19
N GLU A 58 9.64 9.35 -18.55
CA GLU A 58 8.62 10.40 -18.41
C GLU A 58 8.94 11.38 -17.27
N VAL A 59 9.52 10.93 -16.15
CA VAL A 59 9.86 11.81 -15.04
C VAL A 59 11.17 12.55 -15.34
N GLY A 60 11.08 13.82 -15.76
CA GLY A 60 12.23 14.68 -16.05
C GLY A 60 13.04 15.05 -14.80
N ALA A 61 14.22 15.66 -15.02
CA ALA A 61 15.07 16.13 -13.91
C ALA A 61 14.44 17.29 -13.12
N ASP A 62 13.59 18.08 -13.77
CA ASP A 62 12.91 19.24 -13.17
C ASP A 62 11.58 18.88 -12.49
N ALA A 63 11.23 17.59 -12.45
CA ALA A 63 9.97 17.14 -11.85
C ALA A 63 9.97 17.38 -10.33
N PRO A 64 8.79 17.58 -9.72
CA PRO A 64 8.64 17.73 -8.25
C PRO A 64 9.32 16.58 -7.47
N ALA A 65 9.81 16.88 -6.27
CA ALA A 65 10.51 15.93 -5.40
C ALA A 65 9.71 14.62 -5.18
N SER A 66 8.39 14.72 -5.11
CA SER A 66 7.48 13.56 -5.00
C SER A 66 7.63 12.58 -6.17
N LEU A 67 7.73 13.09 -7.40
CA LEU A 67 7.87 12.28 -8.61
C LEU A 67 9.29 11.77 -8.77
N GLN A 68 10.30 12.61 -8.41
CA GLN A 68 11.69 12.17 -8.36
C GLN A 68 11.89 10.99 -7.41
N ALA A 69 11.18 10.96 -6.28
CA ALA A 69 11.20 9.83 -5.36
C ALA A 69 10.70 8.54 -6.03
N VAL A 70 9.60 8.61 -6.81
CA VAL A 70 9.11 7.44 -7.55
C VAL A 70 10.08 7.00 -8.64
N LYS A 71 10.73 7.94 -9.34
CA LYS A 71 11.80 7.64 -10.30
C LYS A 71 12.98 6.93 -9.65
N LEU A 72 13.37 7.36 -8.44
CA LEU A 72 14.40 6.68 -7.65
C LEU A 72 13.98 5.26 -7.29
N LEU A 73 12.72 5.05 -6.87
CA LEU A 73 12.19 3.71 -6.60
C LEU A 73 12.23 2.82 -7.85
N ALA A 74 11.78 3.33 -9.00
CA ALA A 74 11.84 2.61 -10.28
C ALA A 74 13.28 2.26 -10.67
N THR A 75 14.24 3.16 -10.43
CA THR A 75 15.65 2.95 -10.66
C THR A 75 16.20 1.88 -9.71
N TYR A 76 15.90 1.97 -8.41
CA TYR A 76 16.30 1.00 -7.40
C TYR A 76 15.82 -0.42 -7.73
N LEU A 77 14.54 -0.58 -8.11
CA LEU A 77 13.95 -1.88 -8.42
C LEU A 77 14.48 -2.50 -9.71
N SER A 78 14.82 -1.67 -10.71
CA SER A 78 15.34 -2.13 -12.00
C SER A 78 16.86 -2.30 -12.05
N SER A 79 17.58 -1.88 -11.01
CA SER A 79 19.04 -1.84 -10.99
C SER A 79 19.66 -3.12 -10.42
N PRO A 80 20.86 -3.51 -10.90
CA PRO A 80 21.66 -4.53 -10.24
C PRO A 80 22.12 -4.07 -8.85
N ARG A 81 22.58 -5.01 -8.03
CA ARG A 81 22.88 -4.77 -6.61
C ARG A 81 23.82 -3.60 -6.35
N ASP A 82 24.86 -3.46 -7.17
CA ASP A 82 25.87 -2.40 -7.00
C ASP A 82 25.30 -0.99 -7.22
N ALA A 83 24.35 -0.84 -8.15
CA ALA A 83 23.70 0.43 -8.40
C ALA A 83 22.61 0.80 -7.36
N LYS A 84 22.14 -0.17 -6.57
CA LYS A 84 21.20 0.08 -5.47
C LYS A 84 21.83 0.92 -4.36
N GLU A 85 23.12 0.73 -4.09
CA GLU A 85 23.84 1.51 -3.07
C GLU A 85 23.85 3.00 -3.41
N THR A 86 23.99 3.34 -4.69
CA THR A 86 23.92 4.74 -5.15
C THR A 86 22.53 5.34 -4.89
N CYS A 87 21.46 4.57 -5.16
CA CYS A 87 20.09 5.02 -4.85
C CYS A 87 19.88 5.24 -3.34
N LEU A 88 20.44 4.36 -2.50
CA LEU A 88 20.37 4.51 -1.05
C LEU A 88 21.13 5.74 -0.54
N LEU A 89 22.28 6.05 -1.11
CA LEU A 89 23.03 7.27 -0.78
C LEU A 89 22.26 8.53 -1.15
N GLN A 90 21.73 8.59 -2.37
CA GLN A 90 20.89 9.69 -2.84
C GLN A 90 19.66 9.88 -1.96
N LEU A 91 19.02 8.77 -1.55
CA LEU A 91 17.86 8.82 -0.65
C LEU A 91 18.22 9.40 0.73
N LYS A 92 19.38 9.03 1.27
CA LYS A 92 19.89 9.59 2.54
C LYS A 92 20.17 11.08 2.44
N GLU A 93 20.74 11.54 1.33
CA GLU A 93 20.98 12.96 1.07
C GLU A 93 19.66 13.73 1.03
N TRP A 94 18.64 13.23 0.35
CA TRP A 94 17.33 13.87 0.30
C TRP A 94 16.63 13.92 1.67
N LEU A 95 16.75 12.88 2.47
CA LEU A 95 16.19 12.85 3.83
C LEU A 95 16.97 13.75 4.82
N ALA A 96 18.21 14.13 4.52
CA ALA A 96 18.96 15.08 5.31
C ALA A 96 18.51 16.53 5.10
N ASP A 97 17.85 16.84 3.98
CA ASP A 97 17.23 18.14 3.74
C ASP A 97 15.88 18.21 4.46
N ALA A 98 15.77 19.11 5.44
CA ALA A 98 14.58 19.29 6.26
C ALA A 98 13.30 19.61 5.45
N ASN A 99 13.45 20.31 4.30
CA ASN A 99 12.31 20.61 3.43
C ASN A 99 11.83 19.37 2.67
N ALA A 100 12.75 18.58 2.17
CA ALA A 100 12.43 17.33 1.48
C ALA A 100 11.91 16.27 2.47
N ALA A 101 12.50 16.20 3.67
CA ALA A 101 12.10 15.25 4.71
C ALA A 101 10.64 15.39 5.17
N ASN A 102 10.05 16.58 5.06
CA ASN A 102 8.64 16.81 5.38
C ASN A 102 7.66 16.39 4.28
N ASN A 103 8.17 15.97 3.12
CA ASN A 103 7.33 15.49 2.01
C ASN A 103 6.93 14.02 2.27
N TRP A 104 5.66 13.79 2.57
CA TRP A 104 5.16 12.45 2.86
C TRP A 104 5.32 11.46 1.69
N HIS A 105 5.29 11.92 0.44
CA HIS A 105 5.54 11.06 -0.71
C HIS A 105 6.98 10.52 -0.69
N LEU A 106 7.95 11.39 -0.40
CA LEU A 106 9.33 10.96 -0.23
C LEU A 106 9.49 10.00 0.95
N GLN A 107 8.81 10.29 2.08
CA GLN A 107 8.83 9.44 3.27
C GLN A 107 8.33 8.02 2.97
N VAL A 108 7.20 7.88 2.26
CA VAL A 108 6.64 6.57 1.87
C VAL A 108 7.61 5.81 0.97
N ILE A 109 8.18 6.46 -0.04
CA ILE A 109 9.14 5.83 -0.95
C ILE A 109 10.41 5.41 -0.19
N ALA A 110 10.93 6.29 0.67
CA ALA A 110 12.11 6.00 1.49
C ALA A 110 11.89 4.77 2.38
N ALA A 111 10.78 4.75 3.10
CA ALA A 111 10.44 3.63 3.95
C ALA A 111 10.25 2.32 3.15
N THR A 112 9.66 2.40 1.96
CA THR A 112 9.50 1.25 1.06
C THR A 112 10.86 0.69 0.63
N VAL A 113 11.81 1.55 0.25
CA VAL A 113 13.17 1.15 -0.14
C VAL A 113 13.91 0.54 1.05
N TYR A 114 13.87 1.16 2.23
CA TYR A 114 14.50 0.61 3.43
C TYR A 114 13.86 -0.71 3.87
N CYS A 115 12.56 -0.90 3.71
CA CYS A 115 11.90 -2.18 3.96
C CYS A 115 12.40 -3.28 3.01
N ALA A 116 12.65 -2.95 1.74
CA ALA A 116 13.20 -3.89 0.77
C ALA A 116 14.63 -4.34 1.12
N GLU A 117 15.41 -3.49 1.82
CA GLU A 117 16.72 -3.82 2.37
C GLU A 117 16.66 -4.42 3.80
N ALA A 118 15.45 -4.64 4.34
CA ALA A 118 15.22 -5.10 5.71
C ALA A 118 15.79 -4.15 6.80
N ASP A 119 16.09 -2.89 6.46
CA ASP A 119 16.50 -1.85 7.41
C ASP A 119 15.26 -1.16 8.00
N TYR A 120 14.54 -1.87 8.83
CA TYR A 120 13.31 -1.37 9.47
C TYR A 120 13.55 -0.18 10.39
N LYS A 121 14.76 -0.02 10.94
CA LYS A 121 15.10 1.11 11.80
C LYS A 121 15.11 2.41 10.99
N SER A 122 15.81 2.42 9.86
CA SER A 122 15.84 3.57 8.96
C SER A 122 14.47 3.84 8.34
N ALA A 123 13.71 2.78 8.00
CA ALA A 123 12.36 2.90 7.51
C ALA A 123 11.44 3.63 8.50
N LEU A 124 11.41 3.20 9.76
CA LEU A 124 10.64 3.88 10.81
C LEU A 124 11.13 5.32 11.04
N GLY A 125 12.45 5.54 11.03
CA GLY A 125 13.04 6.87 11.19
C GLY A 125 12.54 7.87 10.14
N ALA A 126 12.28 7.40 8.91
CA ALA A 126 11.83 8.25 7.82
C ALA A 126 10.35 8.68 7.92
N ILE A 127 9.49 7.87 8.58
CA ILE A 127 8.03 8.07 8.53
C ILE A 127 7.34 8.25 9.88
N HIS A 128 8.03 8.05 11.01
CA HIS A 128 7.40 7.97 12.35
C HIS A 128 6.69 9.25 12.80
N GLN A 129 7.00 10.40 12.21
CA GLN A 129 6.39 11.68 12.56
C GLN A 129 5.26 12.10 11.62
N SER A 130 4.99 11.32 10.56
CA SER A 130 3.97 11.66 9.59
C SER A 130 2.57 11.28 10.08
N SER A 131 1.64 12.21 9.94
CA SER A 131 0.21 12.00 10.22
C SER A 131 -0.59 11.53 9.00
N GLN A 132 0.07 11.32 7.86
CA GLN A 132 -0.58 10.84 6.64
C GLN A 132 -0.93 9.35 6.75
N LEU A 133 -2.13 8.98 6.32
CA LEU A 133 -2.64 7.61 6.41
C LEU A 133 -1.72 6.59 5.73
N ASP A 134 -1.13 6.94 4.59
CA ASP A 134 -0.15 6.11 3.87
C ASP A 134 1.06 5.77 4.74
N CYS A 135 1.64 6.79 5.37
CA CYS A 135 2.78 6.62 6.27
C CYS A 135 2.40 5.78 7.49
N MET A 136 1.26 6.08 8.10
CA MET A 136 0.76 5.36 9.27
C MET A 136 0.49 3.88 8.97
N ALA A 137 -0.09 3.58 7.81
CA ALA A 137 -0.32 2.21 7.35
C ALA A 137 1.01 1.47 7.09
N LEU A 138 1.99 2.15 6.51
CA LEU A 138 3.31 1.59 6.27
C LEU A 138 4.06 1.32 7.60
N VAL A 139 3.93 2.18 8.63
CA VAL A 139 4.45 1.92 9.98
C VAL A 139 3.87 0.63 10.56
N ALA A 140 2.55 0.41 10.43
CA ALA A 140 1.92 -0.83 10.88
C ALA A 140 2.48 -2.05 10.13
N HIS A 141 2.66 -1.94 8.81
CA HIS A 141 3.28 -2.98 7.99
C HIS A 141 4.72 -3.30 8.43
N ILE A 142 5.53 -2.26 8.71
CA ILE A 142 6.90 -2.44 9.22
C ILE A 142 6.90 -3.19 10.55
N TYR A 143 6.00 -2.85 11.48
CA TYR A 143 5.90 -3.58 12.74
C TYR A 143 5.51 -5.05 12.54
N LEU A 144 4.63 -5.35 11.59
CA LEU A 144 4.30 -6.74 11.23
C LEU A 144 5.52 -7.48 10.65
N ALA A 145 6.30 -6.82 9.77
CA ALA A 145 7.52 -7.39 9.21
C ALA A 145 8.60 -7.64 10.30
N MET A 146 8.64 -6.81 11.33
CA MET A 146 9.49 -6.98 12.52
C MET A 146 8.98 -8.05 13.49
N GLN A 147 7.89 -8.76 13.20
CA GLN A 147 7.22 -9.71 14.08
C GLN A 147 6.73 -9.08 15.40
N ARG A 148 6.25 -7.84 15.33
CA ARG A 148 5.74 -7.07 16.47
C ARG A 148 4.26 -6.70 16.26
N PRO A 149 3.35 -7.69 16.29
CA PRO A 149 1.92 -7.46 16.14
C PRO A 149 1.33 -6.58 17.26
N ASP A 150 1.96 -6.55 18.43
CA ASP A 150 1.62 -5.67 19.57
C ASP A 150 1.72 -4.19 19.19
N LEU A 151 2.78 -3.79 18.49
CA LEU A 151 2.96 -2.42 18.02
C LEU A 151 2.08 -2.12 16.79
N ALA A 152 1.93 -3.08 15.90
CA ALA A 152 1.03 -2.95 14.75
C ALA A 152 -0.42 -2.69 15.18
N LYS A 153 -0.89 -3.37 16.25
CA LYS A 153 -2.21 -3.09 16.84
C LYS A 153 -2.36 -1.67 17.38
N LYS A 154 -1.35 -1.17 18.08
CA LYS A 154 -1.37 0.21 18.58
C LYS A 154 -1.46 1.19 17.41
N GLN A 155 -0.69 0.93 16.35
CA GLN A 155 -0.72 1.75 15.14
C GLN A 155 -2.06 1.67 14.42
N LEU A 156 -2.70 0.50 14.39
CA LEU A 156 -4.06 0.35 13.87
C LEU A 156 -5.07 1.19 14.66
N GLY A 157 -4.96 1.25 15.99
CA GLY A 157 -5.80 2.15 16.79
C GLY A 157 -5.69 3.60 16.37
N LEU A 158 -4.48 4.10 16.12
CA LEU A 158 -4.25 5.45 15.63
C LEU A 158 -4.83 5.68 14.22
N LEU A 159 -4.75 4.68 13.34
CA LEU A 159 -5.36 4.73 12.02
C LEU A 159 -6.89 4.82 12.10
N GLN A 160 -7.51 4.03 13.00
CA GLN A 160 -8.95 4.04 13.23
C GLN A 160 -9.45 5.37 13.83
N GLU A 161 -8.66 5.97 14.72
CA GLU A 161 -8.95 7.32 15.23
C GLU A 161 -8.87 8.39 14.15
N ALA A 162 -7.97 8.24 13.18
CA ALA A 162 -7.80 9.19 12.08
C ALA A 162 -8.89 9.03 11.01
N ASP A 163 -9.14 7.80 10.56
CA ASP A 163 -10.20 7.46 9.58
C ASP A 163 -10.46 5.94 9.60
N ASP A 164 -11.53 5.51 10.29
CA ASP A 164 -11.92 4.10 10.39
C ASP A 164 -12.48 3.54 9.07
N ASP A 165 -13.03 4.40 8.23
CA ASP A 165 -13.65 4.00 6.96
C ASP A 165 -12.67 3.90 5.80
N ALA A 166 -11.46 4.45 5.95
CA ALA A 166 -10.44 4.42 4.91
C ALA A 166 -10.07 2.99 4.48
N THR A 167 -9.89 2.80 3.19
CA THR A 167 -9.47 1.51 2.61
C THR A 167 -8.18 0.99 3.23
N LEU A 168 -7.20 1.88 3.46
CA LEU A 168 -5.94 1.54 4.13
C LEU A 168 -6.15 1.03 5.55
N THR A 169 -7.00 1.67 6.34
CA THR A 169 -7.29 1.25 7.71
C THR A 169 -7.89 -0.15 7.73
N LYS A 170 -8.83 -0.44 6.83
CA LYS A 170 -9.43 -1.78 6.68
C LYS A 170 -8.42 -2.84 6.24
N LEU A 171 -7.49 -2.49 5.35
CA LEU A 171 -6.41 -3.39 4.93
C LEU A 171 -5.44 -3.68 6.09
N VAL A 172 -5.01 -2.66 6.82
CA VAL A 172 -4.14 -2.84 8.00
C VAL A 172 -4.84 -3.69 9.07
N ALA A 173 -6.14 -3.47 9.32
CA ALA A 173 -6.91 -4.30 10.24
C ALA A 173 -6.92 -5.77 9.83
N ALA A 174 -7.08 -6.05 8.53
CA ALA A 174 -7.01 -7.41 8.01
C ALA A 174 -5.61 -8.04 8.18
N TRP A 175 -4.53 -7.29 7.89
CA TRP A 175 -3.16 -7.79 8.07
C TRP A 175 -2.82 -8.07 9.54
N VAL A 176 -3.23 -7.20 10.47
CA VAL A 176 -3.05 -7.41 11.91
C VAL A 176 -3.81 -8.65 12.35
N ALA A 177 -5.07 -8.82 11.93
CA ALA A 177 -5.87 -9.99 12.26
C ALA A 177 -5.26 -11.30 11.73
N LEU A 178 -4.69 -11.27 10.52
CA LEU A 178 -3.97 -12.42 9.95
C LEU A 178 -2.69 -12.76 10.71
N SER A 179 -1.96 -11.74 11.19
CA SER A 179 -0.71 -11.94 11.93
C SER A 179 -0.92 -12.53 13.32
N GLU A 180 -2.10 -12.35 13.93
CA GLU A 180 -2.44 -12.90 15.24
C GLU A 180 -2.74 -14.40 15.21
N GLY A 181 -2.70 -14.99 14.02
CA GLY A 181 -2.97 -16.40 13.82
C GLY A 181 -4.46 -16.73 13.80
N SER A 182 -4.75 -17.95 13.36
CA SER A 182 -6.11 -18.44 13.12
C SER A 182 -6.95 -18.69 14.37
N ASP A 183 -6.48 -18.35 15.56
CA ASP A 183 -7.24 -18.56 16.80
C ASP A 183 -8.57 -17.82 16.78
N LYS A 184 -8.64 -16.65 16.16
CA LYS A 184 -9.90 -15.94 15.93
C LYS A 184 -10.61 -16.36 14.63
N ALA A 185 -9.91 -16.85 13.64
CA ALA A 185 -10.52 -17.40 12.41
C ALA A 185 -11.17 -18.75 12.66
N GLN A 186 -10.67 -19.55 13.61
CA GLN A 186 -11.29 -20.79 14.07
C GLN A 186 -12.51 -20.56 14.99
N ALA A 187 -12.69 -19.36 15.54
CA ALA A 187 -13.85 -19.03 16.37
C ALA A 187 -15.16 -18.84 15.58
N ARG A 188 -15.17 -18.94 14.26
CA ARG A 188 -16.38 -19.14 13.45
C ARG A 188 -16.46 -20.61 13.05
N PRO A 189 -17.26 -21.45 13.74
CA PRO A 189 -17.51 -22.79 13.28
C PRO A 189 -18.12 -22.69 11.87
N ILE A 190 -17.44 -23.26 10.90
CA ILE A 190 -18.06 -23.49 9.58
C ILE A 190 -19.28 -24.35 9.83
N PRO A 191 -20.51 -23.85 9.58
CA PRO A 191 -21.67 -24.68 9.76
C PRO A 191 -21.49 -25.93 8.90
N PRO A 192 -21.77 -27.15 9.45
CA PRO A 192 -21.58 -28.38 8.70
C PRO A 192 -22.37 -28.27 7.39
N ARG A 193 -21.71 -28.51 6.27
CA ARG A 193 -22.39 -28.59 4.96
C ARG A 193 -23.56 -29.54 5.11
N ARG A 194 -24.78 -29.03 5.00
CA ARG A 194 -25.98 -29.85 4.89
C ARG A 194 -25.76 -30.82 3.75
N SER A 195 -25.61 -32.10 4.08
CA SER A 195 -25.63 -33.18 3.10
C SER A 195 -26.92 -33.04 2.29
N PRO A 196 -26.87 -33.10 0.95
CA PRO A 196 -28.11 -33.12 0.19
C PRO A 196 -28.95 -34.30 0.67
N SER A 197 -30.13 -34.01 1.20
CA SER A 197 -31.08 -35.01 1.63
C SER A 197 -31.36 -35.93 0.45
N ARG A 198 -31.00 -37.22 0.57
CA ARG A 198 -31.39 -38.25 -0.40
C ARG A 198 -32.88 -38.14 -0.63
N PRO A 199 -33.37 -38.09 -1.89
CA PRO A 199 -34.80 -38.18 -2.16
C PRO A 199 -35.31 -39.49 -1.63
N ARG A 200 -36.34 -39.46 -0.77
CA ARG A 200 -37.09 -40.64 -0.32
C ARG A 200 -37.65 -41.32 -1.53
N ALA A 201 -37.18 -42.53 -1.78
CA ALA A 201 -37.78 -43.42 -2.76
C ALA A 201 -39.24 -43.67 -2.32
N SER A 202 -40.19 -43.15 -3.05
CA SER A 202 -41.58 -43.46 -2.94
C SER A 202 -41.78 -44.89 -3.45
N ALA A 203 -42.00 -45.84 -2.52
CA ALA A 203 -42.44 -47.17 -2.86
C ALA A 203 -43.86 -47.07 -3.46
N ARG A 204 -43.98 -47.36 -4.74
CA ARG A 204 -45.25 -47.63 -5.41
C ARG A 204 -45.71 -49.06 -5.03
N PRO A 205 -46.94 -49.26 -4.55
CA PRO A 205 -47.49 -50.59 -4.43
C PRO A 205 -47.87 -51.11 -5.81
N LEU A 206 -47.53 -52.37 -6.09
CA LEU A 206 -47.97 -53.11 -7.27
C LEU A 206 -49.46 -53.43 -7.17
N PRO A 207 -50.21 -53.33 -8.29
CA PRO A 207 -51.59 -53.80 -8.36
C PRO A 207 -51.64 -55.35 -8.49
N ARG A 208 -52.65 -55.96 -7.81
CA ARG A 208 -53.08 -57.37 -8.03
C ARG A 208 -53.74 -57.49 -9.37
#